data_92ee8a96e169adc84c28da1915ecbfac
#
_entry.id   92ee8a96e169adc84c28da1915ecbfac
#
_cell.length_a   1.000
_cell.length_b   1.000
_cell.length_c   1.000
_cell.angle_alpha   90.00
_cell.angle_beta   90.00
_cell.angle_gamma   90.00
#
_symmetry.space_group_name_H-M   'P 1'
#
loop_
_entity.id
_entity.type
_entity.pdbx_description
1 polymer ?
#
loop_
_entity_poly.entity_id
_entity_poly.type
_entity_poly.pdbx_seq_one_letter_code
_entity_poly.pdbx_strand_id
1 'polypeptide(L)'
;GYGSSAAPIYQLFVEKALELDPHYAVFVTPSRWMAGGKGLDGFRAKMLSDKHLRNIVDFPKLYEGFPGVKIRGGISYFLWDREYSGPCSVQTMWDGQPTGPAVARHLDAYDILVRRNEAVPILEKVLGKKEGGFSARVSSRKPFGLPTNFHGNSDVKKLKTPVKLYGSRKVSWIERESIRVNSEWVDEWKVLM
;
A
#
# COMPACT_ATOMS: atom_id res chain seq x y z
N GLY A 1 8.55 -22.51 -12.80
CA GLY A 1 8.40 -21.08 -12.65
C GLY A 1 8.04 -20.74 -11.21
N TYR A 2 8.94 -20.13 -10.48
CA TYR A 2 8.65 -19.66 -9.12
C TYR A 2 7.77 -18.41 -9.24
N GLY A 3 6.51 -18.59 -8.87
CA GLY A 3 5.42 -17.69 -9.13
C GLY A 3 5.64 -16.29 -8.62
N SER A 4 5.35 -15.33 -9.46
CA SER A 4 4.86 -14.04 -9.02
C SER A 4 3.80 -14.29 -7.94
N SER A 5 3.91 -13.63 -6.78
CA SER A 5 2.91 -13.76 -5.71
C SER A 5 1.52 -13.62 -6.34
N ALA A 6 0.64 -14.60 -6.12
CA ALA A 6 -0.69 -14.63 -6.68
C ALA A 6 -1.42 -13.31 -6.37
N ALA A 7 -2.01 -12.70 -7.38
CA ALA A 7 -2.89 -11.56 -7.17
C ALA A 7 -4.15 -12.04 -6.45
N PRO A 8 -4.72 -11.26 -5.52
CA PRO A 8 -5.99 -11.59 -4.91
C PRO A 8 -7.10 -11.58 -5.96
N ILE A 9 -8.16 -12.34 -5.71
CA ILE A 9 -9.32 -12.43 -6.62
C ILE A 9 -10.62 -11.93 -5.96
N TYR A 10 -10.63 -11.65 -4.66
CA TYR A 10 -11.85 -11.26 -3.95
C TYR A 10 -12.47 -9.96 -4.51
N GLN A 11 -11.66 -9.03 -5.01
CA GLN A 11 -12.14 -7.80 -5.62
C GLN A 11 -13.01 -8.07 -6.85
N LEU A 12 -12.72 -9.13 -7.60
CA LEU A 12 -13.52 -9.51 -8.78
C LEU A 12 -14.93 -9.97 -8.37
N PHE A 13 -15.04 -10.65 -7.24
CA PHE A 13 -16.34 -11.04 -6.69
C PHE A 13 -17.15 -9.82 -6.24
N VAL A 14 -16.50 -8.86 -5.57
CA VAL A 14 -17.17 -7.61 -5.18
C VAL A 14 -17.63 -6.85 -6.42
N GLU A 15 -16.75 -6.63 -7.41
CA GLU A 15 -17.11 -5.93 -8.64
C GLU A 15 -18.29 -6.61 -9.37
N LYS A 16 -18.25 -7.93 -9.50
CA LYS A 16 -19.34 -8.68 -10.15
C LYS A 16 -20.66 -8.61 -9.39
N ALA A 17 -20.61 -8.62 -8.07
CA ALA A 17 -21.84 -8.49 -7.28
C ALA A 17 -22.44 -7.08 -7.38
N LEU A 18 -21.60 -6.03 -7.43
CA LEU A 18 -22.08 -4.65 -7.60
C LEU A 18 -22.61 -4.40 -9.04
N GLU A 19 -22.06 -5.08 -10.06
CA GLU A 19 -22.59 -5.05 -11.43
C GLU A 19 -24.03 -5.61 -11.54
N LEU A 20 -24.48 -6.43 -10.59
CA LEU A 20 -25.86 -6.92 -10.51
C LEU A 20 -26.83 -5.86 -10.00
N ASP A 21 -26.37 -4.69 -9.65
CA ASP A 21 -27.14 -3.56 -9.14
C ASP A 21 -28.07 -3.92 -7.96
N PRO A 22 -27.55 -4.58 -6.89
CA PRO A 22 -28.37 -4.97 -5.75
C PRO A 22 -28.89 -3.76 -4.98
N HIS A 23 -29.99 -3.89 -4.24
CA HIS A 23 -30.41 -2.85 -3.31
C HIS A 23 -29.38 -2.66 -2.20
N TYR A 24 -28.88 -3.77 -1.65
CA TYR A 24 -27.82 -3.78 -0.63
C TYR A 24 -26.80 -4.85 -0.96
N ALA A 25 -25.52 -4.54 -0.68
CA ALA A 25 -24.46 -5.52 -0.72
C ALA A 25 -23.59 -5.40 0.55
N VAL A 26 -23.35 -6.53 1.21
CA VAL A 26 -22.45 -6.61 2.36
C VAL A 26 -21.35 -7.60 2.06
N PHE A 27 -20.11 -7.17 2.28
CA PHE A 27 -18.94 -8.02 2.06
C PHE A 27 -18.00 -7.97 3.25
N VAL A 28 -17.37 -9.10 3.52
CA VAL A 28 -16.18 -9.20 4.37
C VAL A 28 -15.00 -9.46 3.47
N THR A 29 -14.02 -8.56 3.47
CA THR A 29 -12.85 -8.63 2.60
C THR A 29 -11.55 -8.37 3.36
N PRO A 30 -10.41 -8.88 2.87
CA PRO A 30 -9.11 -8.42 3.35
C PRO A 30 -8.96 -6.91 3.15
N SER A 31 -8.53 -6.18 4.18
CA SER A 31 -8.41 -4.70 4.15
C SER A 31 -7.20 -4.19 3.34
N ARG A 32 -6.42 -5.06 2.71
CA ARG A 32 -5.22 -4.66 1.94
C ARG A 32 -5.51 -3.69 0.81
N TRP A 33 -6.71 -3.73 0.23
CA TRP A 33 -7.10 -2.80 -0.84
C TRP A 33 -7.08 -1.35 -0.39
N MET A 34 -7.28 -1.08 0.88
CA MET A 34 -7.43 0.28 1.42
C MET A 34 -6.18 1.15 1.24
N ALA A 35 -4.98 0.57 1.33
CA ALA A 35 -3.73 1.33 1.28
C ALA A 35 -2.62 0.66 0.45
N GLY A 36 -2.90 -0.46 -0.22
CA GLY A 36 -1.90 -1.18 -1.00
C GLY A 36 -2.45 -2.44 -1.64
N GLY A 37 -1.56 -3.41 -1.88
CA GLY A 37 -1.90 -4.69 -2.51
C GLY A 37 -1.64 -4.70 -4.01
N LYS A 38 -0.86 -5.69 -4.46
CA LYS A 38 -0.52 -5.85 -5.88
C LYS A 38 -1.80 -6.07 -6.69
N GLY A 39 -2.00 -5.24 -7.70
CA GLY A 39 -3.15 -5.34 -8.61
C GLY A 39 -4.49 -4.85 -8.02
N LEU A 40 -4.47 -4.15 -6.89
CA LEU A 40 -5.67 -3.62 -6.24
C LEU A 40 -5.88 -2.11 -6.45
N ASP A 41 -5.00 -1.43 -7.19
CA ASP A 41 -5.06 0.02 -7.34
C ASP A 41 -6.35 0.48 -8.05
N GLY A 42 -6.75 -0.22 -9.12
CA GLY A 42 -8.00 0.07 -9.82
C GLY A 42 -9.24 -0.20 -8.96
N PHE A 43 -9.26 -1.32 -8.24
CA PHE A 43 -10.34 -1.64 -7.30
C PHE A 43 -10.42 -0.59 -6.18
N ARG A 44 -9.27 -0.20 -5.60
CA ARG A 44 -9.23 0.86 -4.58
C ARG A 44 -9.79 2.17 -5.09
N ALA A 45 -9.38 2.62 -6.28
CA ALA A 45 -9.87 3.86 -6.86
C ALA A 45 -11.40 3.84 -7.04
N LYS A 46 -11.96 2.72 -7.53
CA LYS A 46 -13.41 2.53 -7.64
C LYS A 46 -14.10 2.63 -6.29
N MET A 47 -13.62 1.88 -5.30
CA MET A 47 -14.22 1.85 -3.95
C MET A 47 -14.16 3.20 -3.26
N LEU A 48 -13.04 3.95 -3.40
CA LEU A 48 -12.90 5.26 -2.78
C LEU A 48 -13.78 6.35 -3.44
N SER A 49 -14.07 6.23 -4.72
CA SER A 49 -14.92 7.16 -5.46
C SER A 49 -16.42 6.82 -5.37
N ASP A 50 -16.76 5.62 -4.91
CA ASP A 50 -18.14 5.13 -4.84
C ASP A 50 -18.91 5.80 -3.70
N LYS A 51 -19.98 6.53 -4.03
CA LYS A 51 -20.82 7.27 -3.06
C LYS A 51 -21.90 6.39 -2.41
N HIS A 52 -22.09 5.16 -2.91
CA HIS A 52 -23.01 4.17 -2.36
C HIS A 52 -22.42 3.38 -1.19
N LEU A 53 -21.10 3.52 -0.93
CA LEU A 53 -20.48 2.97 0.28
C LEU A 53 -20.98 3.71 1.52
N ARG A 54 -21.90 3.10 2.24
CA ARG A 54 -22.54 3.70 3.40
C ARG A 54 -21.76 3.52 4.69
N ASN A 55 -21.21 2.31 4.91
CA ASN A 55 -20.46 1.98 6.12
C ASN A 55 -19.25 1.12 5.80
N ILE A 56 -18.15 1.39 6.49
CA ILE A 56 -16.96 0.52 6.54
C ILE A 56 -16.57 0.32 8.00
N VAL A 57 -16.41 -0.94 8.42
CA VAL A 57 -15.82 -1.30 9.70
C VAL A 57 -14.55 -2.09 9.45
N ASP A 58 -13.43 -1.58 9.94
CA ASP A 58 -12.10 -2.11 9.68
C ASP A 58 -11.46 -2.71 10.94
N PHE A 59 -10.92 -3.93 10.81
CA PHE A 59 -10.21 -4.69 11.83
C PHE A 59 -8.76 -4.85 11.37
N PRO A 60 -7.87 -3.89 11.65
CA PRO A 60 -6.50 -3.91 11.13
C PRO A 60 -5.61 -4.95 11.78
N LYS A 61 -5.96 -5.42 12.96
CA LYS A 61 -5.15 -6.35 13.73
C LYS A 61 -5.23 -7.76 13.14
N LEU A 62 -4.09 -8.43 13.14
CA LEU A 62 -3.95 -9.80 12.71
C LEU A 62 -4.76 -10.74 13.62
N TYR A 63 -5.46 -11.70 13.06
CA TYR A 63 -6.33 -12.69 13.73
C TYR A 63 -7.61 -12.15 14.40
N GLU A 64 -7.86 -10.85 14.41
CA GLU A 64 -9.01 -10.28 15.11
C GLU A 64 -10.33 -10.67 14.43
N GLY A 65 -10.39 -10.59 13.09
CA GLY A 65 -11.60 -10.91 12.35
C GLY A 65 -11.92 -12.41 12.29
N PHE A 66 -10.87 -13.23 12.14
CA PHE A 66 -10.98 -14.70 12.08
C PHE A 66 -9.91 -15.33 12.97
N PRO A 67 -10.25 -15.75 14.20
CA PRO A 67 -9.32 -16.39 15.08
C PRO A 67 -8.63 -17.60 14.42
N GLY A 68 -7.30 -17.67 14.54
CA GLY A 68 -6.50 -18.74 13.93
C GLY A 68 -6.16 -18.53 12.45
N VAL A 69 -6.77 -17.59 11.76
CA VAL A 69 -6.46 -17.30 10.35
C VAL A 69 -5.61 -16.04 10.21
N LYS A 70 -4.42 -16.21 9.66
CA LYS A 70 -3.47 -15.10 9.47
C LYS A 70 -3.81 -14.27 8.23
N ILE A 71 -4.56 -13.19 8.38
CA ILE A 71 -4.86 -12.25 7.30
C ILE A 71 -4.02 -10.98 7.49
N ARG A 72 -2.94 -10.88 6.73
CA ARG A 72 -2.05 -9.70 6.78
C ARG A 72 -2.77 -8.44 6.30
N GLY A 73 -2.76 -7.40 7.13
CA GLY A 73 -3.47 -6.15 6.89
C GLY A 73 -4.86 -6.12 7.48
N GLY A 74 -5.32 -7.24 8.07
CA GLY A 74 -6.64 -7.36 8.68
C GLY A 74 -7.77 -7.56 7.67
N ILE A 75 -8.98 -7.46 8.16
CA ILE A 75 -10.22 -7.56 7.39
C ILE A 75 -11.08 -6.32 7.61
N SER A 76 -11.99 -6.10 6.69
CA SER A 76 -13.06 -5.14 6.84
C SER A 76 -14.37 -5.72 6.34
N TYR A 77 -15.48 -5.27 6.90
CA TYR A 77 -16.75 -5.40 6.24
C TYR A 77 -17.29 -4.02 5.86
N PHE A 78 -18.10 -4.00 4.80
CA PHE A 78 -18.73 -2.77 4.35
C PHE A 78 -20.16 -3.04 3.89
N LEU A 79 -20.99 -2.02 4.01
CA LEU A 79 -22.33 -1.94 3.44
C LEU A 79 -22.31 -1.01 2.24
N TRP A 80 -22.70 -1.53 1.10
CA TRP A 80 -23.04 -0.78 -0.09
C TRP A 80 -24.58 -0.72 -0.20
N ASP A 81 -25.10 0.48 -0.48
CA ASP A 81 -26.53 0.76 -0.50
C ASP A 81 -26.83 1.60 -1.74
N ARG A 82 -27.56 1.01 -2.69
CA ARG A 82 -27.87 1.64 -3.98
C ARG A 82 -28.57 2.99 -3.85
N GLU A 83 -29.44 3.12 -2.87
CA GLU A 83 -30.21 4.35 -2.65
C GLU A 83 -29.45 5.39 -1.85
N TYR A 84 -28.28 5.04 -1.31
CA TYR A 84 -27.44 5.96 -0.54
C TYR A 84 -26.50 6.74 -1.47
N SER A 85 -26.37 8.03 -1.22
CA SER A 85 -25.33 8.86 -1.84
C SER A 85 -24.84 9.88 -0.83
N GLY A 86 -23.65 9.65 -0.30
CA GLY A 86 -23.11 10.51 0.76
C GLY A 86 -21.76 10.06 1.30
N PRO A 87 -21.31 10.69 2.41
CA PRO A 87 -20.06 10.32 3.07
C PRO A 87 -20.18 8.96 3.75
N CYS A 88 -19.15 8.12 3.59
CA CYS A 88 -19.08 6.80 4.22
C CYS A 88 -18.82 6.92 5.72
N SER A 89 -19.60 6.22 6.54
CA SER A 89 -19.32 6.06 7.97
C SER A 89 -18.18 5.06 8.17
N VAL A 90 -17.03 5.53 8.65
CA VAL A 90 -15.83 4.70 8.85
C VAL A 90 -15.58 4.47 10.34
N GLN A 91 -15.47 3.20 10.73
CA GLN A 91 -15.17 2.75 12.08
C GLN A 91 -13.95 1.85 12.07
N THR A 92 -13.00 2.08 12.99
CA THR A 92 -11.86 1.18 13.20
C THR A 92 -12.02 0.45 14.52
N MET A 93 -11.78 -0.85 14.49
CA MET A 93 -11.82 -1.73 15.66
C MET A 93 -10.39 -2.14 16.05
N TRP A 94 -10.18 -2.35 17.35
CA TRP A 94 -8.92 -2.87 17.87
C TRP A 94 -9.18 -3.62 19.17
N ASP A 95 -8.77 -4.90 19.24
CA ASP A 95 -9.08 -5.81 20.34
C ASP A 95 -10.57 -5.88 20.67
N GLY A 96 -11.40 -5.98 19.64
CA GLY A 96 -12.85 -6.09 19.77
C GLY A 96 -13.56 -4.80 20.19
N GLN A 97 -12.83 -3.69 20.33
CA GLN A 97 -13.38 -2.39 20.73
C GLN A 97 -13.18 -1.33 19.65
N PRO A 98 -14.12 -0.38 19.50
CA PRO A 98 -13.90 0.78 18.64
C PRO A 98 -12.70 1.61 19.15
N THR A 99 -11.82 2.07 18.25
CA THR A 99 -10.72 2.99 18.62
C THR A 99 -11.19 4.41 18.89
N GLY A 100 -12.40 4.75 18.47
CA GLY A 100 -13.05 6.05 18.62
C GLY A 100 -14.44 5.99 17.99
N PRO A 101 -15.18 7.09 17.89
CA PRO A 101 -16.49 7.12 17.22
C PRO A 101 -16.35 6.82 15.71
N ALA A 102 -17.44 6.31 15.12
CA ALA A 102 -17.55 6.25 13.67
C ALA A 102 -17.61 7.67 13.10
N VAL A 103 -16.89 7.93 12.03
CA VAL A 103 -16.80 9.25 11.40
C VAL A 103 -17.26 9.17 9.96
N ALA A 104 -18.20 10.04 9.59
CA ALA A 104 -18.64 10.19 8.20
C ALA A 104 -17.57 10.93 7.39
N ARG A 105 -17.06 10.32 6.32
CA ARG A 105 -15.95 10.81 5.51
C ARG A 105 -16.20 10.64 4.02
N HIS A 106 -15.75 11.58 3.22
CA HIS A 106 -15.57 11.39 1.80
C HIS A 106 -14.27 10.60 1.60
N LEU A 107 -14.38 9.41 0.99
CA LEU A 107 -13.26 8.48 0.88
C LEU A 107 -12.27 8.88 -0.22
N ASP A 108 -12.72 9.65 -1.20
CA ASP A 108 -11.96 10.15 -2.36
C ASP A 108 -11.02 11.33 -2.06
N ALA A 109 -10.91 11.75 -0.80
CA ALA A 109 -10.00 12.83 -0.40
C ALA A 109 -8.51 12.46 -0.57
N TYR A 110 -8.18 11.17 -0.62
CA TYR A 110 -6.82 10.65 -0.76
C TYR A 110 -6.80 9.40 -1.66
N ASP A 111 -5.65 9.08 -2.24
CA ASP A 111 -5.44 7.88 -3.06
C ASP A 111 -5.53 6.56 -2.27
N ILE A 112 -5.58 6.66 -0.95
CA ILE A 112 -5.71 5.53 -0.01
C ILE A 112 -6.78 5.83 1.02
N LEU A 113 -7.36 4.79 1.60
CA LEU A 113 -8.19 4.95 2.79
C LEU A 113 -7.29 5.11 4.03
N VAL A 114 -7.33 6.28 4.63
CA VAL A 114 -6.70 6.53 5.95
C VAL A 114 -7.50 5.74 6.99
N ARG A 115 -6.97 4.61 7.45
CA ARG A 115 -7.73 3.62 8.23
C ARG A 115 -8.13 4.10 9.62
N ARG A 116 -7.33 4.99 10.23
CA ARG A 116 -7.62 5.56 11.55
C ARG A 116 -8.18 6.96 11.41
N ASN A 117 -9.36 7.19 11.96
CA ASN A 117 -10.00 8.51 11.92
C ASN A 117 -9.14 9.60 12.57
N GLU A 118 -8.43 9.26 13.63
CA GLU A 118 -7.56 10.19 14.38
C GLU A 118 -6.35 10.68 13.56
N ALA A 119 -5.96 9.91 12.54
CA ALA A 119 -4.84 10.27 11.67
C ALA A 119 -5.23 11.30 10.61
N VAL A 120 -6.52 11.43 10.27
CA VAL A 120 -6.99 12.36 9.23
C VAL A 120 -6.62 13.82 9.53
N PRO A 121 -6.94 14.39 10.70
CA PRO A 121 -6.60 15.79 11.00
C PRO A 121 -5.08 16.01 11.10
N ILE A 122 -4.30 14.98 11.43
CA ILE A 122 -2.82 15.07 11.43
C ILE A 122 -2.33 15.19 9.98
N LEU A 123 -2.86 14.34 9.10
CA LEU A 123 -2.51 14.35 7.68
C LEU A 123 -2.90 15.69 7.03
N GLU A 124 -4.08 16.22 7.32
CA GLU A 124 -4.53 17.52 6.83
C GLU A 124 -3.59 18.66 7.24
N LYS A 125 -3.13 18.66 8.51
CA LYS A 125 -2.14 19.64 8.99
C LYS A 125 -0.81 19.55 8.24
N VAL A 126 -0.34 18.33 7.96
CA VAL A 126 0.91 18.11 7.21
C VAL A 126 0.77 18.56 5.77
N LEU A 127 -0.31 18.14 5.09
CA LEU A 127 -0.58 18.52 3.70
C LEU A 127 -0.85 20.03 3.55
N GLY A 128 -1.47 20.65 4.54
CA GLY A 128 -1.71 22.08 4.60
C GLY A 128 -0.42 22.94 4.60
N LYS A 129 0.72 22.35 4.97
CA LYS A 129 2.02 23.03 4.89
C LYS A 129 2.50 23.22 3.44
N LYS A 130 1.91 22.50 2.47
CA LYS A 130 2.27 22.56 1.05
C LYS A 130 3.76 22.32 0.77
N GLU A 131 4.44 21.64 1.68
CA GLU A 131 5.82 21.20 1.49
C GLU A 131 5.85 20.04 0.50
N GLY A 132 6.87 20.00 -0.36
CA GLY A 132 7.07 18.89 -1.28
C GLY A 132 7.18 17.55 -0.53
N GLY A 133 6.46 16.54 -0.99
CA GLY A 133 6.44 15.23 -0.34
C GLY A 133 7.83 14.60 -0.29
N PHE A 134 8.21 14.06 0.86
CA PHE A 134 9.48 13.33 1.04
C PHE A 134 9.59 12.11 0.12
N SER A 135 8.46 11.58 -0.37
CA SER A 135 8.40 10.48 -1.33
C SER A 135 9.21 10.72 -2.60
N ALA A 136 9.34 11.97 -3.04
CA ALA A 136 10.18 12.33 -4.19
C ALA A 136 11.69 12.10 -3.95
N ARG A 137 12.08 11.97 -2.67
CA ARG A 137 13.47 11.73 -2.25
C ARG A 137 13.72 10.29 -1.80
N VAL A 138 12.70 9.44 -1.86
CA VAL A 138 12.75 8.03 -1.46
C VAL A 138 12.58 7.16 -2.68
N SER A 139 13.57 6.35 -2.98
CA SER A 139 13.45 5.38 -4.06
C SER A 139 12.62 4.16 -3.65
N SER A 140 11.99 3.56 -4.62
CA SER A 140 11.40 2.24 -4.46
C SER A 140 12.49 1.17 -4.22
N ARG A 141 12.06 -0.03 -3.87
CA ARG A 141 12.95 -1.20 -3.74
C ARG A 141 13.81 -1.38 -5.00
N LYS A 142 15.08 -1.67 -4.84
CA LYS A 142 16.08 -1.84 -5.90
C LYS A 142 16.34 -0.54 -6.69
N PRO A 143 16.80 0.51 -6.05
CA PRO A 143 16.96 1.84 -6.65
C PRO A 143 17.86 1.85 -7.89
N PHE A 144 18.84 0.95 -7.97
CA PHE A 144 19.76 0.81 -9.09
C PHE A 144 19.42 -0.36 -10.04
N GLY A 145 18.23 -0.93 -9.94
CA GLY A 145 17.80 -2.05 -10.79
C GLY A 145 18.46 -3.40 -10.47
N LEU A 146 19.36 -3.45 -9.50
CA LEU A 146 20.11 -4.66 -9.17
C LEU A 146 19.23 -5.65 -8.38
N PRO A 147 19.18 -6.95 -8.78
CA PRO A 147 18.43 -7.95 -8.04
C PRO A 147 19.07 -8.23 -6.67
N THR A 148 18.27 -8.73 -5.72
CA THR A 148 18.73 -8.99 -4.33
C THR A 148 19.88 -10.00 -4.25
N ASN A 149 19.96 -10.91 -5.22
CA ASN A 149 21.02 -11.92 -5.35
C ASN A 149 22.17 -11.47 -6.26
N PHE A 150 22.23 -10.20 -6.60
CA PHE A 150 23.34 -9.69 -7.39
C PHE A 150 24.64 -9.74 -6.59
N HIS A 151 25.68 -10.24 -7.23
CA HIS A 151 27.04 -10.32 -6.68
C HIS A 151 27.99 -9.48 -7.53
N GLY A 152 28.57 -8.46 -6.93
CA GLY A 152 29.62 -7.69 -7.56
C GLY A 152 30.97 -8.44 -7.59
N ASN A 153 31.97 -7.83 -8.23
CA ASN A 153 33.30 -8.34 -8.26
C ASN A 153 34.01 -8.18 -6.90
N SER A 154 34.74 -9.19 -6.47
CA SER A 154 35.56 -9.10 -5.25
C SER A 154 36.88 -8.36 -5.47
N ASP A 155 37.36 -8.29 -6.71
CA ASP A 155 38.63 -7.65 -7.09
C ASP A 155 38.34 -6.37 -7.86
N VAL A 156 38.65 -5.23 -7.22
CA VAL A 156 38.47 -3.89 -7.78
C VAL A 156 39.36 -3.64 -8.99
N LYS A 157 40.56 -4.29 -9.04
CA LYS A 157 41.53 -4.09 -10.12
C LYS A 157 41.05 -4.59 -11.48
N LYS A 158 40.01 -5.40 -11.51
CA LYS A 158 39.39 -5.92 -12.74
C LYS A 158 38.37 -4.98 -13.39
N LEU A 159 38.14 -3.82 -12.76
CA LEU A 159 37.14 -2.86 -13.21
C LEU A 159 37.84 -1.54 -13.64
N LYS A 160 37.28 -0.92 -14.69
CA LYS A 160 37.80 0.38 -15.20
C LYS A 160 37.26 1.55 -14.39
N THR A 161 35.95 1.50 -14.08
CA THR A 161 35.24 2.54 -13.33
C THR A 161 34.49 1.92 -12.14
N PRO A 162 35.24 1.47 -11.11
CA PRO A 162 34.67 0.70 -10.02
C PRO A 162 33.75 1.55 -9.12
N VAL A 163 32.55 1.07 -8.87
CA VAL A 163 31.63 1.60 -7.86
C VAL A 163 31.49 0.59 -6.73
N LYS A 164 31.61 1.07 -5.50
CA LYS A 164 31.47 0.23 -4.31
C LYS A 164 30.03 -0.18 -4.11
N LEU A 165 29.78 -1.48 -4.01
CA LEU A 165 28.48 -2.09 -3.84
C LEU A 165 28.36 -2.65 -2.42
N TYR A 166 27.38 -2.14 -1.66
CA TYR A 166 27.04 -2.64 -0.34
C TYR A 166 25.93 -3.69 -0.47
N GLY A 167 26.28 -4.96 -0.38
CA GLY A 167 25.33 -6.07 -0.38
C GLY A 167 24.96 -6.47 1.05
N SER A 168 23.97 -7.38 1.20
CA SER A 168 23.43 -7.80 2.50
C SER A 168 24.46 -8.49 3.42
N ARG A 169 25.54 -9.02 2.87
CA ARG A 169 26.55 -9.79 3.66
C ARG A 169 27.99 -9.41 3.35
N LYS A 170 28.24 -8.68 2.29
CA LYS A 170 29.58 -8.31 1.87
C LYS A 170 29.60 -7.05 1.04
N VAL A 171 30.75 -6.40 1.06
CA VAL A 171 31.10 -5.32 0.12
C VAL A 171 31.72 -5.95 -1.11
N SER A 172 31.37 -5.45 -2.28
CA SER A 172 31.91 -5.84 -3.58
C SER A 172 31.99 -4.61 -4.50
N TRP A 173 32.31 -4.81 -5.76
CA TRP A 173 32.50 -3.74 -6.72
C TRP A 173 31.73 -4.05 -8.01
N ILE A 174 31.21 -3.01 -8.66
CA ILE A 174 30.53 -3.11 -9.94
C ILE A 174 31.09 -2.08 -10.90
N GLU A 175 31.11 -2.38 -12.19
CA GLU A 175 31.42 -1.42 -13.22
C GLU A 175 30.31 -0.37 -13.29
N ARG A 176 30.66 0.92 -13.30
CA ARG A 176 29.69 2.03 -13.32
C ARG A 176 28.70 1.90 -14.47
N GLU A 177 29.17 1.55 -15.65
CA GLU A 177 28.37 1.40 -16.87
C GLU A 177 27.33 0.28 -16.76
N SER A 178 27.51 -0.65 -15.82
CA SER A 178 26.53 -1.72 -15.54
C SER A 178 25.33 -1.23 -14.75
N ILE A 179 25.36 -0.04 -14.17
CA ILE A 179 24.26 0.58 -13.43
C ILE A 179 23.40 1.36 -14.41
N ARG A 180 22.28 0.75 -14.85
CA ARG A 180 21.40 1.28 -15.90
C ARG A 180 20.23 2.12 -15.38
N VAL A 181 19.96 2.06 -14.08
CA VAL A 181 18.82 2.72 -13.45
C VAL A 181 19.36 3.68 -12.40
N ASN A 182 18.93 4.95 -12.44
CA ASN A 182 19.31 5.99 -11.51
C ASN A 182 20.86 6.10 -11.33
N SER A 183 21.61 5.95 -12.40
CA SER A 183 23.06 5.97 -12.37
C SER A 183 23.61 7.31 -11.86
N GLU A 184 22.86 8.40 -12.06
CA GLU A 184 23.15 9.75 -11.54
C GLU A 184 23.17 9.80 -10.01
N TRP A 185 22.41 8.91 -9.34
CA TRP A 185 22.37 8.85 -7.88
C TRP A 185 23.62 8.20 -7.25
N VAL A 186 24.50 7.63 -8.05
CA VAL A 186 25.68 6.92 -7.52
C VAL A 186 26.56 7.84 -6.70
N ASP A 187 26.74 9.06 -7.14
CA ASP A 187 27.61 10.06 -6.50
C ASP A 187 26.86 11.00 -5.54
N GLU A 188 25.53 10.90 -5.48
CA GLU A 188 24.72 11.72 -4.58
C GLU A 188 24.78 11.22 -3.13
N TRP A 189 24.61 12.15 -2.17
CA TRP A 189 24.45 11.81 -0.77
C TRP A 189 23.16 11.01 -0.57
N LYS A 190 23.24 9.83 0.06
CA LYS A 190 22.12 8.94 0.26
C LYS A 190 22.24 8.12 1.54
N VAL A 191 21.09 7.77 2.10
CA VAL A 191 20.98 6.83 3.20
C VAL A 191 20.59 5.46 2.60
N LEU A 192 21.38 4.45 2.92
CA LEU A 192 21.12 3.06 2.55
C LEU A 192 20.48 2.36 3.75
N MET A 193 19.32 1.72 3.54
CA MET A 193 18.58 0.95 4.54
C MET A 193 18.46 -0.52 4.15
#